data_6a459407d24177eb1f199da886cd2861
#
_entry.id   6a459407d24177eb1f199da886cd2861
#
_cell.length_a   1.000
_cell.length_b   1.000
_cell.length_c   1.000
_cell.angle_alpha   90.00
_cell.angle_beta   90.00
_cell.angle_gamma   90.00
#
_symmetry.space_group_name_H-M   'P 1'
#
loop_
_entity.id
_entity.type
_entity.pdbx_description
1 polymer ?
#
loop_
_entity_poly.entity_id
_entity_poly.type
_entity_poly.pdbx_seq_one_letter_code
_entity_poly.pdbx_strand_id
1 'polypeptide(L)'
;MPAEKVKKTYPLLPFSQLVFHMIRWVPWVYMFDIRWCWPGQHEELKHLETAIAQVLNHHPVFKMHVDARGYQTYKSSLAGMRGQYYSVKLWTKGDDVYGRLRWNRILGDGKSIYILFENVIRAYRGEVLPTDEYLSYLEIQSQIQHSPHYAKSKAWLETTFADDRVPVRPSMDRKRLQTILPMRVGILQDDYRMLSADINQFLQDTLLTMDGFFSLCVALAIAEYCDTDSAALTWAYEGRETPMEQHIFGSLHRDIPFQISRINPETKQPYSRDELVRQARQQIRFGIAHSDYPYTLTSPHTDRWNYAVNVIRNMNPDEFLSTAVLPTTLLPMPKQRIAYAMLDIEIIEMQGGVEELLFRYSATHYKQESMQRFAAMVKQYALWLLSK
;
A
#
# COMPACT_ATOMS: atom_id res chain seq x y z
N MET A 1 39.89 -8.07 -26.38
CA MET A 1 39.17 -8.34 -25.12
C MET A 1 37.76 -7.80 -25.29
N PRO A 2 36.68 -8.56 -25.12
CA PRO A 2 35.36 -7.99 -25.17
C PRO A 2 35.22 -7.07 -23.95
N ALA A 3 34.79 -5.82 -24.18
CA ALA A 3 34.52 -4.86 -23.14
C ALA A 3 33.54 -5.49 -22.12
N GLU A 4 33.97 -5.62 -20.87
CA GLU A 4 33.16 -6.09 -19.78
C GLU A 4 31.92 -5.13 -19.68
N LYS A 5 30.73 -5.63 -20.05
CA LYS A 5 29.51 -4.85 -19.95
C LYS A 5 29.38 -4.47 -18.48
N VAL A 6 29.63 -3.20 -18.17
CA VAL A 6 29.44 -2.64 -16.84
C VAL A 6 28.03 -3.02 -16.40
N LYS A 7 27.93 -3.88 -15.40
CA LYS A 7 26.64 -4.28 -14.82
C LYS A 7 26.00 -3.05 -14.19
N LYS A 8 24.93 -2.57 -14.80
CA LYS A 8 24.20 -1.41 -14.31
C LYS A 8 23.55 -1.76 -12.96
N THR A 9 23.78 -0.92 -11.95
CA THR A 9 23.24 -1.08 -10.61
C THR A 9 22.31 0.09 -10.30
N TYR A 10 21.23 -0.19 -9.58
CA TYR A 10 20.22 0.79 -9.21
C TYR A 10 20.02 0.79 -7.69
N PRO A 11 19.73 1.92 -7.05
CA PRO A 11 19.27 1.92 -5.68
C PRO A 11 17.91 1.20 -5.61
N LEU A 12 17.58 0.64 -4.45
CA LEU A 12 16.22 0.19 -4.18
C LEU A 12 15.27 1.38 -4.17
N LEU A 13 14.03 1.16 -4.57
CA LEU A 13 12.96 2.14 -4.43
C LEU A 13 12.76 2.49 -2.94
N PRO A 14 12.29 3.70 -2.60
CA PRO A 14 12.28 4.19 -1.22
C PRO A 14 11.65 3.23 -0.21
N PHE A 15 10.45 2.72 -0.50
CA PHE A 15 9.82 1.75 0.38
C PHE A 15 10.59 0.42 0.46
N SER A 16 11.12 -0.05 -0.66
CA SER A 16 11.97 -1.26 -0.69
C SER A 16 13.25 -1.09 0.13
N GLN A 17 13.80 0.13 0.22
CA GLN A 17 14.93 0.44 1.12
C GLN A 17 14.54 0.27 2.59
N LEU A 18 13.39 0.81 3.00
CA LEU A 18 12.88 0.62 4.36
C LEU A 18 12.72 -0.86 4.68
N VAL A 19 12.03 -1.60 3.80
CA VAL A 19 11.84 -3.05 3.97
C VAL A 19 13.18 -3.78 4.05
N PHE A 20 14.14 -3.44 3.20
CA PHE A 20 15.49 -4.03 3.19
C PHE A 20 16.22 -3.84 4.52
N HIS A 21 16.16 -2.67 5.12
CA HIS A 21 16.74 -2.44 6.43
C HIS A 21 16.05 -3.25 7.53
N MET A 22 14.72 -3.36 7.49
CA MET A 22 13.95 -4.08 8.49
C MET A 22 14.12 -5.59 8.41
N ILE A 23 14.18 -6.20 7.23
CA ILE A 23 14.36 -7.66 7.08
C ILE A 23 15.72 -8.17 7.59
N ARG A 24 16.72 -7.31 7.70
CA ARG A 24 18.02 -7.67 8.32
C ARG A 24 17.88 -8.03 9.80
N TRP A 25 16.89 -7.44 10.49
CA TRP A 25 16.62 -7.67 11.91
C TRP A 25 15.46 -8.66 12.12
N VAL A 26 14.47 -8.64 11.23
CA VAL A 26 13.28 -9.47 11.32
C VAL A 26 12.93 -10.03 9.93
N PRO A 27 13.55 -11.14 9.51
CA PRO A 27 13.48 -11.66 8.13
C PRO A 27 12.07 -12.00 7.62
N TRP A 28 11.13 -12.28 8.52
CA TRP A 28 9.72 -12.62 8.17
C TRP A 28 8.79 -11.41 8.11
N VAL A 29 9.29 -10.20 8.42
CA VAL A 29 8.54 -8.96 8.32
C VAL A 29 8.32 -8.61 6.85
N TYR A 30 7.14 -8.03 6.56
CA TYR A 30 6.77 -7.62 5.20
C TYR A 30 6.77 -8.74 4.15
N MET A 31 6.40 -9.97 4.55
CA MET A 31 6.16 -11.07 3.60
C MET A 31 4.70 -11.13 3.19
N PHE A 32 4.42 -11.05 1.88
CA PHE A 32 3.16 -11.53 1.35
C PHE A 32 3.15 -13.07 1.37
N ASP A 33 2.04 -13.66 1.79
CA ASP A 33 1.80 -15.11 1.79
C ASP A 33 0.46 -15.38 1.12
N ILE A 34 0.45 -15.40 -0.21
CA ILE A 34 -0.73 -15.53 -1.02
C ILE A 34 -0.95 -16.99 -1.30
N ARG A 35 -2.18 -17.44 -1.07
CA ARG A 35 -2.61 -18.81 -1.29
C ARG A 35 -3.87 -18.79 -2.14
N TRP A 36 -3.97 -19.74 -3.04
CA TRP A 36 -5.11 -19.85 -3.93
C TRP A 36 -5.43 -21.30 -4.26
N CYS A 37 -6.63 -21.51 -4.81
CA CYS A 37 -7.09 -22.77 -5.35
C CYS A 37 -7.58 -22.54 -6.78
N TRP A 38 -7.26 -23.47 -7.65
CA TRP A 38 -7.84 -23.63 -8.98
C TRP A 38 -8.69 -24.89 -8.99
N PRO A 39 -10.02 -24.78 -8.82
CA PRO A 39 -10.91 -25.93 -8.74
C PRO A 39 -10.95 -26.75 -10.04
N GLY A 40 -10.92 -28.07 -9.93
CA GLY A 40 -11.03 -28.98 -11.09
C GLY A 40 -9.85 -28.95 -12.06
N GLN A 41 -8.70 -28.42 -11.67
CA GLN A 41 -7.55 -28.24 -12.58
C GLN A 41 -6.41 -29.26 -12.33
N HIS A 42 -6.69 -30.41 -11.73
CA HIS A 42 -5.68 -31.40 -11.37
C HIS A 42 -4.80 -31.82 -12.57
N GLU A 43 -5.43 -32.10 -13.72
CA GLU A 43 -4.73 -32.53 -14.94
C GLU A 43 -3.86 -31.41 -15.54
N GLU A 44 -4.18 -30.15 -15.26
CA GLU A 44 -3.51 -28.96 -15.79
C GLU A 44 -2.28 -28.53 -14.95
N LEU A 45 -1.92 -29.26 -13.89
CA LEU A 45 -0.85 -28.86 -12.97
C LEU A 45 0.45 -28.46 -13.70
N LYS A 46 0.90 -29.26 -14.67
CA LYS A 46 2.14 -28.96 -15.41
C LYS A 46 2.02 -27.71 -16.27
N HIS A 47 0.86 -27.49 -16.85
CA HIS A 47 0.59 -26.29 -17.64
C HIS A 47 0.58 -25.06 -16.75
N LEU A 48 -0.06 -25.13 -15.59
CA LEU A 48 -0.06 -24.06 -14.57
C LEU A 48 1.35 -23.77 -14.02
N GLU A 49 2.15 -24.80 -13.76
CA GLU A 49 3.56 -24.63 -13.38
C GLU A 49 4.35 -23.89 -14.46
N THR A 50 4.12 -24.24 -15.74
CA THR A 50 4.75 -23.58 -16.88
C THR A 50 4.33 -22.12 -16.99
N ALA A 51 3.04 -21.82 -16.88
CA ALA A 51 2.50 -20.45 -16.89
C ALA A 51 3.12 -19.59 -15.78
N ILE A 52 3.16 -20.09 -14.55
CA ILE A 52 3.81 -19.38 -13.44
C ILE A 52 5.30 -19.16 -13.70
N ALA A 53 6.01 -20.18 -14.16
CA ALA A 53 7.44 -20.05 -14.48
C ALA A 53 7.68 -19.01 -15.58
N GLN A 54 6.82 -18.96 -16.59
CA GLN A 54 6.86 -17.94 -17.65
C GLN A 54 6.68 -16.54 -17.07
N VAL A 55 5.70 -16.32 -16.21
CA VAL A 55 5.42 -15.04 -15.56
C VAL A 55 6.57 -14.59 -14.67
N LEU A 56 7.11 -15.48 -13.83
CA LEU A 56 8.27 -15.14 -12.98
C LEU A 56 9.50 -14.78 -13.83
N ASN A 57 9.70 -15.45 -14.98
CA ASN A 57 10.77 -15.13 -15.88
C ASN A 57 10.53 -13.86 -16.70
N HIS A 58 9.28 -13.48 -16.88
CA HIS A 58 8.90 -12.26 -17.60
C HIS A 58 9.24 -11.00 -16.79
N HIS A 59 8.92 -10.96 -15.49
CA HIS A 59 9.12 -9.78 -14.66
C HIS A 59 10.56 -9.59 -14.22
N PRO A 60 11.24 -8.46 -14.58
CA PRO A 60 12.65 -8.22 -14.27
C PRO A 60 12.95 -8.24 -12.77
N VAL A 61 12.00 -7.83 -11.93
CA VAL A 61 12.19 -7.76 -10.47
C VAL A 61 12.60 -9.11 -9.85
N PHE A 62 12.09 -10.23 -10.37
CA PHE A 62 12.49 -11.58 -9.91
C PHE A 62 13.91 -11.96 -10.33
N LYS A 63 14.55 -11.17 -11.18
CA LYS A 63 15.93 -11.31 -11.65
C LYS A 63 16.87 -10.28 -11.04
N MET A 64 16.38 -9.41 -10.16
CA MET A 64 17.20 -8.42 -9.46
C MET A 64 17.94 -9.08 -8.29
N HIS A 65 19.23 -8.76 -8.16
CA HIS A 65 20.07 -9.16 -7.03
C HIS A 65 20.36 -7.94 -6.17
N VAL A 66 20.02 -8.01 -4.89
CA VAL A 66 20.23 -6.91 -3.94
C VAL A 66 21.51 -7.18 -3.14
N ASP A 67 22.44 -6.24 -3.15
CA ASP A 67 23.68 -6.33 -2.38
C ASP A 67 23.48 -5.88 -0.91
N ALA A 68 24.53 -6.04 -0.09
CA ALA A 68 24.48 -5.68 1.34
C ALA A 68 24.26 -4.18 1.61
N ARG A 69 24.40 -3.31 0.60
CA ARG A 69 24.21 -1.85 0.69
C ARG A 69 22.83 -1.41 0.22
N GLY A 70 22.00 -2.35 -0.29
CA GLY A 70 20.67 -2.03 -0.82
C GLY A 70 20.70 -1.58 -2.29
N TYR A 71 21.72 -1.94 -3.06
CA TYR A 71 21.74 -1.76 -4.49
C TYR A 71 21.31 -3.02 -5.20
N GLN A 72 20.53 -2.88 -6.27
CA GLN A 72 20.00 -3.98 -7.05
C GLN A 72 20.66 -4.03 -8.43
N THR A 73 20.99 -5.24 -8.88
CA THR A 73 21.62 -5.52 -10.17
C THR A 73 20.81 -6.57 -10.90
N TYR A 74 20.47 -6.31 -12.16
CA TYR A 74 19.78 -7.28 -12.99
C TYR A 74 20.70 -8.45 -13.37
N LYS A 75 20.18 -9.69 -13.26
CA LYS A 75 20.82 -10.92 -13.73
C LYS A 75 19.86 -11.62 -14.68
N SER A 76 20.39 -12.25 -15.74
CA SER A 76 19.58 -12.96 -16.75
C SER A 76 18.87 -14.22 -16.22
N SER A 77 19.21 -14.70 -15.02
CA SER A 77 18.62 -15.89 -14.40
C SER A 77 17.97 -15.59 -13.07
N LEU A 78 16.93 -16.38 -12.71
CA LEU A 78 16.24 -16.32 -11.42
C LEU A 78 17.11 -16.79 -10.23
N ALA A 79 18.29 -17.32 -10.45
CA ALA A 79 19.11 -18.05 -9.48
C ALA A 79 19.50 -17.22 -8.24
N GLY A 80 19.56 -15.88 -8.34
CA GLY A 80 20.00 -15.01 -7.25
C GLY A 80 18.94 -14.61 -6.22
N MET A 81 17.65 -14.79 -6.56
CA MET A 81 16.53 -14.29 -5.74
C MET A 81 15.65 -15.40 -5.20
N ARG A 82 15.64 -16.57 -5.88
CA ARG A 82 14.79 -17.70 -5.50
C ARG A 82 15.17 -18.23 -4.12
N GLY A 83 14.17 -18.34 -3.25
CA GLY A 83 14.33 -18.84 -1.89
C GLY A 83 14.73 -17.76 -0.86
N GLN A 84 15.38 -16.68 -1.26
CA GLN A 84 15.74 -15.58 -0.37
C GLN A 84 14.59 -14.56 -0.23
N TYR A 85 14.01 -14.12 -1.36
CA TYR A 85 12.98 -13.08 -1.39
C TYR A 85 11.62 -13.59 -1.85
N TYR A 86 11.56 -14.75 -2.49
CA TYR A 86 10.29 -15.37 -2.86
C TYR A 86 10.39 -16.90 -2.91
N SER A 87 9.23 -17.55 -2.81
CA SER A 87 9.07 -18.98 -3.05
C SER A 87 7.68 -19.25 -3.60
N VAL A 88 7.59 -20.13 -4.59
CA VAL A 88 6.33 -20.60 -5.16
C VAL A 88 6.23 -22.10 -5.01
N LYS A 89 5.05 -22.60 -4.68
CA LYS A 89 4.72 -24.03 -4.63
C LYS A 89 3.34 -24.25 -5.22
N LEU A 90 3.20 -25.28 -6.05
CA LEU A 90 1.93 -25.84 -6.46
C LEU A 90 1.83 -27.29 -5.95
N TRP A 91 0.62 -27.71 -5.67
CA TRP A 91 0.31 -29.11 -5.30
C TRP A 91 -1.14 -29.42 -5.61
N THR A 92 -1.46 -30.70 -5.75
CA THR A 92 -2.82 -31.18 -5.96
C THR A 92 -3.41 -31.71 -4.66
N LYS A 93 -4.73 -31.58 -4.52
CA LYS A 93 -5.53 -32.24 -3.47
C LYS A 93 -6.91 -32.52 -4.05
N GLY A 94 -7.21 -33.84 -4.26
CA GLY A 94 -8.37 -34.23 -5.06
C GLY A 94 -8.23 -33.71 -6.49
N ASP A 95 -9.30 -33.18 -7.03
CA ASP A 95 -9.38 -32.64 -8.40
C ASP A 95 -8.86 -31.20 -8.51
N ASP A 96 -8.41 -30.60 -7.42
CA ASP A 96 -8.01 -29.21 -7.35
C ASP A 96 -6.49 -29.04 -7.36
N VAL A 97 -6.04 -27.91 -7.94
CA VAL A 97 -4.67 -27.42 -7.81
C VAL A 97 -4.63 -26.28 -6.79
N TYR A 98 -3.76 -26.41 -5.83
CA TYR A 98 -3.47 -25.37 -4.83
C TYR A 98 -2.15 -24.71 -5.13
N GLY A 99 -2.09 -23.41 -4.89
CA GLY A 99 -0.87 -22.63 -5.02
C GLY A 99 -0.58 -21.83 -3.76
N ARG A 100 0.70 -21.58 -3.54
CA ARG A 100 1.20 -20.66 -2.54
C ARG A 100 2.38 -19.91 -3.10
N LEU A 101 2.31 -18.59 -3.09
CA LEU A 101 3.42 -17.71 -3.40
C LEU A 101 3.71 -16.86 -2.18
N ARG A 102 4.96 -16.90 -1.75
CA ARG A 102 5.49 -15.99 -0.74
C ARG A 102 6.50 -15.09 -1.38
N TRP A 103 6.38 -13.79 -1.16
CA TRP A 103 7.44 -12.84 -1.53
C TRP A 103 7.62 -11.77 -0.47
N ASN A 104 8.82 -11.25 -0.39
CA ASN A 104 9.10 -10.07 0.42
C ASN A 104 8.62 -8.81 -0.30
N ARG A 105 8.04 -7.86 0.42
CA ARG A 105 7.54 -6.58 -0.12
C ARG A 105 8.62 -5.74 -0.82
N ILE A 106 9.89 -6.11 -0.69
CA ILE A 106 10.97 -5.53 -1.50
C ILE A 106 10.78 -5.76 -3.00
N LEU A 107 10.12 -6.85 -3.38
CA LEU A 107 9.88 -7.23 -4.78
C LEU A 107 8.60 -6.63 -5.36
N GLY A 108 7.59 -6.36 -4.54
CA GLY A 108 6.30 -5.91 -5.05
C GLY A 108 5.35 -5.47 -3.95
N ASP A 109 4.36 -4.71 -4.36
CA ASP A 109 3.27 -4.15 -3.54
C ASP A 109 1.94 -4.90 -3.74
N GLY A 110 0.84 -4.34 -3.22
CA GLY A 110 -0.49 -4.92 -3.35
C GLY A 110 -0.95 -5.07 -4.80
N LYS A 111 -0.69 -4.07 -5.65
CA LYS A 111 -1.05 -4.12 -7.08
C LYS A 111 -0.29 -5.20 -7.83
N SER A 112 0.92 -5.50 -7.42
CA SER A 112 1.71 -6.60 -8.00
C SER A 112 1.02 -7.95 -7.90
N ILE A 113 0.10 -8.15 -6.94
CA ILE A 113 -0.71 -9.37 -6.84
C ILE A 113 -1.63 -9.52 -8.05
N TYR A 114 -2.31 -8.44 -8.42
CA TYR A 114 -3.22 -8.42 -9.58
C TYR A 114 -2.46 -8.64 -10.87
N ILE A 115 -1.35 -7.93 -11.06
CA ILE A 115 -0.47 -8.07 -12.23
C ILE A 115 0.01 -9.52 -12.37
N LEU A 116 0.38 -10.16 -11.25
CA LEU A 116 0.79 -11.56 -11.27
C LEU A 116 -0.31 -12.47 -11.81
N PHE A 117 -1.51 -12.42 -11.19
CA PHE A 117 -2.59 -13.34 -11.57
C PHE A 117 -3.14 -13.05 -12.95
N GLU A 118 -3.25 -11.80 -13.37
CA GLU A 118 -3.60 -11.44 -14.74
C GLU A 118 -2.61 -12.05 -15.73
N ASN A 119 -1.31 -11.92 -15.47
CA ASN A 119 -0.29 -12.48 -16.33
C ASN A 119 -0.25 -14.01 -16.28
N VAL A 120 -0.54 -14.65 -15.15
CA VAL A 120 -0.68 -16.13 -15.08
C VAL A 120 -1.84 -16.60 -15.95
N ILE A 121 -2.99 -15.90 -15.92
CA ILE A 121 -4.14 -16.23 -16.78
C ILE A 121 -3.79 -16.05 -18.27
N ARG A 122 -3.11 -14.97 -18.62
CA ARG A 122 -2.63 -14.73 -20.00
C ARG A 122 -1.65 -15.81 -20.46
N ALA A 123 -0.66 -16.12 -19.63
CA ALA A 123 0.32 -17.17 -19.94
C ALA A 123 -0.33 -18.55 -20.09
N TYR A 124 -1.31 -18.88 -19.22
CA TYR A 124 -2.08 -20.11 -19.31
C TYR A 124 -2.86 -20.21 -20.61
N ARG A 125 -3.33 -19.10 -21.17
CA ARG A 125 -3.99 -19.04 -22.48
C ARG A 125 -3.02 -19.00 -23.66
N GLY A 126 -1.71 -18.95 -23.43
CA GLY A 126 -0.72 -18.76 -24.48
C GLY A 126 -0.70 -17.35 -25.06
N GLU A 127 -1.27 -16.37 -24.37
CA GLU A 127 -1.28 -14.97 -24.79
C GLU A 127 0.08 -14.29 -24.53
N VAL A 128 0.37 -13.24 -25.31
CA VAL A 128 1.56 -12.41 -25.09
C VAL A 128 1.38 -11.58 -23.81
N LEU A 129 2.39 -11.63 -22.94
CA LEU A 129 2.37 -10.84 -21.71
C LEU A 129 2.70 -9.37 -22.02
N PRO A 130 2.02 -8.40 -21.34
CA PRO A 130 2.37 -6.99 -21.43
C PRO A 130 3.83 -6.77 -21.02
N THR A 131 4.52 -5.84 -21.68
CA THR A 131 5.91 -5.53 -21.35
C THR A 131 6.01 -4.97 -19.93
N ASP A 132 6.92 -5.51 -19.13
CA ASP A 132 7.26 -4.98 -17.82
C ASP A 132 8.51 -4.08 -17.91
N GLU A 133 8.29 -2.78 -17.83
CA GLU A 133 9.33 -1.74 -17.98
C GLU A 133 10.03 -1.41 -16.63
N TYR A 134 10.11 -2.35 -15.71
CA TYR A 134 10.71 -2.12 -14.39
C TYR A 134 12.13 -1.53 -14.44
N LEU A 135 12.96 -1.99 -15.39
CA LEU A 135 14.33 -1.47 -15.53
C LEU A 135 14.35 -0.02 -16.02
N SER A 136 13.53 0.30 -17.03
CA SER A 136 13.35 1.68 -17.53
C SER A 136 12.81 2.59 -16.41
N TYR A 137 11.88 2.10 -15.61
CA TYR A 137 11.36 2.81 -14.44
C TYR A 137 12.47 3.13 -13.42
N LEU A 138 13.33 2.17 -13.10
CA LEU A 138 14.47 2.41 -12.19
C LEU A 138 15.43 3.48 -12.73
N GLU A 139 15.65 3.53 -14.03
CA GLU A 139 16.46 4.56 -14.67
C GLU A 139 15.83 5.96 -14.51
N ILE A 140 14.53 6.05 -14.78
CA ILE A 140 13.77 7.31 -14.60
C ILE A 140 13.82 7.74 -13.15
N GLN A 141 13.55 6.84 -12.20
CA GLN A 141 13.57 7.16 -10.76
C GLN A 141 14.96 7.65 -10.30
N SER A 142 16.05 7.07 -10.82
CA SER A 142 17.40 7.52 -10.48
C SER A 142 17.71 8.94 -10.98
N GLN A 143 17.10 9.36 -12.10
CA GLN A 143 17.25 10.71 -12.65
C GLN A 143 16.37 11.72 -11.90
N ILE A 144 15.15 11.34 -11.52
CA ILE A 144 14.21 12.19 -10.78
C ILE A 144 14.84 12.71 -9.49
N GLN A 145 15.59 11.89 -8.74
CA GLN A 145 16.25 12.29 -7.49
C GLN A 145 17.22 13.47 -7.64
N HIS A 146 17.71 13.74 -8.85
CA HIS A 146 18.61 14.85 -9.17
C HIS A 146 17.88 16.01 -9.88
N SER A 147 16.57 15.94 -10.03
CA SER A 147 15.79 16.95 -10.75
C SER A 147 15.49 18.18 -9.88
N PRO A 148 15.32 19.38 -10.50
CA PRO A 148 14.82 20.55 -9.79
C PRO A 148 13.43 20.33 -9.16
N HIS A 149 12.60 19.46 -9.76
CA HIS A 149 11.29 19.11 -9.24
C HIS A 149 11.40 18.37 -7.90
N TYR A 150 12.30 17.41 -7.80
CA TYR A 150 12.56 16.69 -6.54
C TYR A 150 12.99 17.63 -5.40
N ALA A 151 13.86 18.60 -5.70
CA ALA A 151 14.26 19.62 -4.73
C ALA A 151 13.09 20.51 -4.29
N LYS A 152 12.19 20.87 -5.21
CA LYS A 152 10.94 21.57 -4.92
C LYS A 152 10.00 20.75 -4.05
N SER A 153 9.81 19.48 -4.38
CA SER A 153 8.98 18.54 -3.62
C SER A 153 9.47 18.41 -2.19
N LYS A 154 10.79 18.26 -2.03
CA LYS A 154 11.44 18.24 -0.71
C LYS A 154 11.12 19.51 0.09
N ALA A 155 11.41 20.69 -0.46
CA ALA A 155 11.22 21.96 0.22
C ALA A 155 9.74 22.18 0.62
N TRP A 156 8.81 21.85 -0.27
CA TRP A 156 7.38 21.99 0.00
C TRP A 156 6.91 21.06 1.13
N LEU A 157 7.26 19.76 1.06
CA LEU A 157 6.87 18.78 2.06
C LEU A 157 7.47 19.07 3.44
N GLU A 158 8.76 19.43 3.48
CA GLU A 158 9.44 19.79 4.74
C GLU A 158 8.86 21.06 5.38
N THR A 159 8.36 22.01 4.58
CA THR A 159 7.69 23.21 5.09
C THR A 159 6.26 22.92 5.55
N THR A 160 5.49 22.17 4.74
CA THR A 160 4.07 21.90 4.99
C THR A 160 3.86 21.05 6.25
N PHE A 161 4.74 20.08 6.48
CA PHE A 161 4.61 19.13 7.58
C PHE A 161 5.64 19.33 8.69
N ALA A 162 6.17 20.54 8.83
CA ALA A 162 7.21 20.90 9.81
C ALA A 162 6.73 20.83 11.27
N ASP A 163 5.45 21.10 11.54
CA ASP A 163 4.92 21.12 12.91
C ASP A 163 4.73 19.67 13.45
N ASP A 164 5.66 19.25 14.28
CA ASP A 164 5.68 17.92 14.91
C ASP A 164 4.64 17.74 16.02
N ARG A 165 3.98 18.83 16.48
CA ARG A 165 2.91 18.81 17.48
C ARG A 165 1.58 18.34 16.89
N VAL A 166 1.39 18.43 15.58
CA VAL A 166 0.17 17.94 14.91
C VAL A 166 0.09 16.40 15.07
N PRO A 167 -0.98 15.85 15.70
CA PRO A 167 -1.08 14.42 15.90
C PRO A 167 -1.21 13.67 14.58
N VAL A 168 -0.54 12.52 14.51
CA VAL A 168 -0.57 11.62 13.33
C VAL A 168 -1.33 10.32 13.59
N ARG A 169 -1.89 10.18 14.78
CA ARG A 169 -2.64 9.01 15.24
C ARG A 169 -3.47 9.37 16.47
N PRO A 170 -4.50 8.58 16.81
CA PRO A 170 -5.19 8.71 18.11
C PRO A 170 -4.20 8.53 19.26
N SER A 171 -4.45 9.19 20.38
CA SER A 171 -3.66 9.03 21.61
C SER A 171 -3.68 7.57 22.08
N MET A 172 -2.50 7.04 22.40
CA MET A 172 -2.35 5.65 22.85
C MET A 172 -2.85 5.46 24.26
N ASP A 173 -3.57 4.37 24.54
CA ASP A 173 -4.02 3.98 25.90
C ASP A 173 -2.83 3.59 26.80
N ARG A 174 -1.77 3.06 26.19
CA ARG A 174 -0.59 2.55 26.89
C ARG A 174 0.66 3.15 26.30
N LYS A 175 1.29 4.04 27.05
CA LYS A 175 2.62 4.58 26.73
C LYS A 175 3.67 3.53 27.11
N ARG A 176 3.86 2.50 26.31
CA ARG A 176 5.00 1.61 26.45
C ARG A 176 6.13 2.07 25.53
N LEU A 177 7.38 1.76 25.94
CA LEU A 177 8.58 1.99 25.12
C LEU A 177 8.28 1.62 23.66
N GLN A 178 8.59 2.53 22.75
CA GLN A 178 8.59 2.31 21.32
C GLN A 178 9.54 1.16 21.00
N THR A 179 9.03 -0.05 20.93
CA THR A 179 9.83 -1.22 20.63
C THR A 179 9.61 -1.60 19.18
N ILE A 180 10.69 -1.81 18.47
CA ILE A 180 10.75 -2.45 17.15
C ILE A 180 10.23 -3.92 17.23
N LEU A 181 9.84 -4.37 18.41
CA LEU A 181 9.35 -5.72 18.67
C LEU A 181 7.95 -5.95 18.08
N PRO A 182 7.67 -7.19 17.67
CA PRO A 182 6.40 -7.56 17.06
C PRO A 182 5.23 -7.17 17.97
N MET A 183 4.38 -6.28 17.47
CA MET A 183 3.19 -5.80 18.17
C MET A 183 2.04 -6.78 17.96
N ARG A 184 1.26 -7.06 19.01
CA ARG A 184 0.03 -7.87 18.85
C ARG A 184 -0.96 -7.11 17.98
N VAL A 185 -1.55 -7.78 16.99
CA VAL A 185 -2.59 -7.22 16.12
C VAL A 185 -3.94 -7.31 16.80
N GLY A 186 -4.64 -6.18 16.84
CA GLY A 186 -6.09 -6.11 16.97
C GLY A 186 -6.72 -5.82 15.61
N ILE A 187 -7.91 -6.34 15.37
CA ILE A 187 -8.67 -6.14 14.14
C ILE A 187 -10.08 -5.72 14.52
N LEU A 188 -10.57 -4.65 13.90
CA LEU A 188 -11.94 -4.19 13.99
C LEU A 188 -12.46 -3.96 12.56
N GLN A 189 -13.66 -4.45 12.27
CA GLN A 189 -14.36 -4.26 11.00
C GLN A 189 -15.56 -3.34 11.24
N ASP A 190 -15.77 -2.41 10.34
CA ASP A 190 -16.92 -1.50 10.33
C ASP A 190 -17.58 -1.50 8.96
N ASP A 191 -18.87 -1.81 8.90
CA ASP A 191 -19.67 -1.97 7.68
C ASP A 191 -20.09 -0.61 7.12
N TYR A 192 -19.82 -0.39 5.83
CA TYR A 192 -20.15 0.81 5.07
C TYR A 192 -21.06 0.55 3.87
N ARG A 193 -21.53 -0.68 3.66
CA ARG A 193 -22.38 -1.05 2.49
C ARG A 193 -23.58 -0.15 2.33
N MET A 194 -24.26 0.18 3.43
CA MET A 194 -25.45 1.05 3.39
C MET A 194 -25.13 2.51 3.01
N LEU A 195 -23.89 2.95 3.15
CA LEU A 195 -23.43 4.30 2.79
C LEU A 195 -22.77 4.37 1.43
N SER A 196 -22.52 3.22 0.80
CA SER A 196 -21.70 3.11 -0.41
C SER A 196 -22.24 3.96 -1.57
N ALA A 197 -23.56 3.93 -1.81
CA ALA A 197 -24.19 4.71 -2.86
C ALA A 197 -24.08 6.23 -2.61
N ASP A 198 -24.32 6.65 -1.36
CA ASP A 198 -24.23 8.07 -0.96
C ASP A 198 -22.78 8.56 -1.03
N ILE A 199 -21.83 7.72 -0.62
CA ILE A 199 -20.40 8.03 -0.76
C ILE A 199 -20.03 8.20 -2.22
N ASN A 200 -20.43 7.27 -3.10
CA ASN A 200 -20.14 7.37 -4.54
C ASN A 200 -20.71 8.64 -5.15
N GLN A 201 -21.96 8.99 -4.81
CA GLN A 201 -22.58 10.23 -5.26
C GLN A 201 -21.82 11.46 -4.76
N PHE A 202 -21.46 11.49 -3.47
CA PHE A 202 -20.67 12.56 -2.87
C PHE A 202 -19.31 12.75 -3.56
N LEU A 203 -18.61 11.65 -3.88
CA LEU A 203 -17.34 11.68 -4.58
C LEU A 203 -17.47 12.29 -5.97
N GLN A 204 -18.55 11.96 -6.71
CA GLN A 204 -18.85 12.53 -8.01
C GLN A 204 -19.14 14.04 -7.92
N ASP A 205 -19.99 14.45 -6.97
CA ASP A 205 -20.38 15.84 -6.79
C ASP A 205 -19.22 16.74 -6.34
N THR A 206 -18.31 16.19 -5.53
CA THR A 206 -17.20 16.96 -4.95
C THR A 206 -15.87 16.77 -5.68
N LEU A 207 -15.76 15.82 -6.62
CA LEU A 207 -14.52 15.43 -7.28
C LEU A 207 -13.43 15.03 -6.27
N LEU A 208 -13.81 14.48 -5.13
CA LEU A 208 -12.90 13.90 -4.15
C LEU A 208 -12.68 12.41 -4.48
N THR A 209 -11.49 11.90 -4.25
CA THR A 209 -11.23 10.47 -4.38
C THR A 209 -11.70 9.69 -3.15
N MET A 210 -11.88 8.38 -3.27
CA MET A 210 -12.21 7.51 -2.13
C MET A 210 -11.16 7.63 -1.01
N ASP A 211 -9.87 7.61 -1.39
CA ASP A 211 -8.76 7.83 -0.45
C ASP A 211 -8.86 9.19 0.24
N GLY A 212 -9.19 10.24 -0.52
CA GLY A 212 -9.37 11.59 -0.01
C GLY A 212 -10.53 11.71 0.98
N PHE A 213 -11.65 11.06 0.68
CA PHE A 213 -12.82 11.04 1.55
C PHE A 213 -12.50 10.38 2.91
N PHE A 214 -11.95 9.16 2.89
CA PHE A 214 -11.65 8.48 4.14
C PHE A 214 -10.45 9.08 4.85
N SER A 215 -9.44 9.60 4.15
CA SER A 215 -8.36 10.36 4.78
C SER A 215 -8.87 11.61 5.49
N LEU A 216 -9.87 12.31 4.92
CA LEU A 216 -10.53 13.44 5.58
C LEU A 216 -11.28 12.99 6.84
N CYS A 217 -12.12 11.95 6.75
CA CYS A 217 -12.85 11.42 7.91
C CYS A 217 -11.91 11.00 9.04
N VAL A 218 -10.83 10.29 8.69
CA VAL A 218 -9.84 9.80 9.66
C VAL A 218 -9.05 10.95 10.28
N ALA A 219 -8.61 11.94 9.50
CA ALA A 219 -7.90 13.10 10.03
C ALA A 219 -8.76 13.92 11.00
N LEU A 220 -10.03 14.16 10.66
CA LEU A 220 -10.99 14.83 11.55
C LEU A 220 -11.20 14.04 12.86
N ALA A 221 -11.34 12.72 12.75
CA ALA A 221 -11.46 11.85 13.90
C ALA A 221 -10.20 11.86 14.80
N ILE A 222 -8.99 11.89 14.22
CA ILE A 222 -7.74 12.03 14.98
C ILE A 222 -7.70 13.38 15.70
N ALA A 223 -8.02 14.46 14.99
CA ALA A 223 -8.00 15.81 15.55
C ALA A 223 -8.96 15.93 16.75
N GLU A 224 -10.18 15.41 16.63
CA GLU A 224 -11.16 15.40 17.72
C GLU A 224 -10.72 14.47 18.86
N TYR A 225 -10.25 13.25 18.56
CA TYR A 225 -9.79 12.29 19.57
C TYR A 225 -8.63 12.82 20.41
N CYS A 226 -7.77 13.64 19.80
CA CYS A 226 -6.61 14.25 20.44
C CYS A 226 -6.88 15.66 20.98
N ASP A 227 -8.09 16.21 20.80
CA ASP A 227 -8.47 17.59 21.16
C ASP A 227 -7.51 18.63 20.55
N THR A 228 -7.32 18.57 19.23
CA THR A 228 -6.43 19.45 18.47
C THR A 228 -7.15 20.10 17.31
N ASP A 229 -6.64 21.25 16.83
CA ASP A 229 -7.19 21.97 15.68
C ASP A 229 -6.91 21.27 14.35
N SER A 230 -5.87 20.43 14.30
CA SER A 230 -5.44 19.76 13.07
C SER A 230 -4.90 18.36 13.36
N ALA A 231 -4.91 17.51 12.35
CA ALA A 231 -4.28 16.20 12.39
C ALA A 231 -3.68 15.85 11.04
N ALA A 232 -2.71 14.94 11.06
CA ALA A 232 -2.10 14.39 9.86
C ALA A 232 -2.10 12.87 9.89
N LEU A 233 -1.95 12.27 8.72
CA LEU A 233 -1.85 10.82 8.51
C LEU A 233 -1.05 10.54 7.24
N THR A 234 -0.84 9.29 6.89
CA THR A 234 -0.39 8.88 5.57
C THR A 234 -1.51 8.16 4.82
N TRP A 235 -1.47 8.24 3.50
CA TRP A 235 -2.30 7.38 2.67
C TRP A 235 -1.43 6.69 1.61
N ALA A 236 -1.77 5.45 1.32
CA ALA A 236 -1.04 4.63 0.38
C ALA A 236 -1.46 4.96 -1.06
N TYR A 237 -0.55 5.54 -1.82
CA TYR A 237 -0.74 5.85 -3.23
C TYR A 237 -0.11 4.76 -4.09
N GLU A 238 -0.85 4.27 -5.09
CA GLU A 238 -0.42 3.15 -5.94
C GLU A 238 0.85 3.44 -6.75
N GLY A 239 1.11 4.71 -7.08
CA GLY A 239 2.32 5.14 -7.80
C GLY A 239 2.42 4.65 -9.24
N ARG A 240 1.27 4.38 -9.90
CA ARG A 240 1.19 3.92 -11.29
C ARG A 240 0.32 4.88 -12.10
N GLU A 241 0.94 5.95 -12.57
CA GLU A 241 0.25 7.06 -13.26
C GLU A 241 0.21 6.88 -14.78
N THR A 242 1.23 6.24 -15.34
CA THR A 242 1.39 6.08 -16.78
C THR A 242 1.00 4.69 -17.25
N PRO A 243 0.61 4.51 -18.54
CA PRO A 243 0.35 3.19 -19.10
C PRO A 243 1.53 2.21 -18.94
N MET A 244 2.78 2.73 -18.99
CA MET A 244 3.98 1.94 -18.76
C MET A 244 4.00 1.35 -17.34
N GLU A 245 3.65 2.14 -16.33
CA GLU A 245 3.71 1.74 -14.92
C GLU A 245 2.63 0.73 -14.54
N GLN A 246 1.50 0.70 -15.27
CA GLN A 246 0.37 -0.19 -14.97
C GLN A 246 0.74 -1.69 -15.04
N HIS A 247 1.75 -2.06 -15.84
CA HIS A 247 2.17 -3.44 -16.01
C HIS A 247 3.45 -3.80 -15.26
N ILE A 248 4.03 -2.84 -14.51
CA ILE A 248 5.25 -3.09 -13.74
C ILE A 248 4.93 -3.90 -12.50
N PHE A 249 5.52 -5.09 -12.40
CA PHE A 249 5.59 -5.81 -11.13
C PHE A 249 6.73 -5.22 -10.29
N GLY A 250 6.39 -4.52 -9.22
CA GLY A 250 7.37 -3.84 -8.40
C GLY A 250 6.74 -3.13 -7.19
N SER A 251 7.54 -2.70 -6.24
CA SER A 251 7.08 -1.93 -5.08
C SER A 251 7.04 -0.44 -5.42
N LEU A 252 6.01 -0.03 -6.19
CA LEU A 252 5.86 1.34 -6.68
C LEU A 252 5.03 2.24 -5.75
N HIS A 253 4.30 1.65 -4.80
CA HIS A 253 3.46 2.42 -3.89
C HIS A 253 4.26 3.43 -3.07
N ARG A 254 3.62 4.53 -2.69
CA ARG A 254 4.20 5.64 -1.93
C ARG A 254 3.26 5.98 -0.78
N ASP A 255 3.82 6.18 0.40
CA ASP A 255 3.08 6.69 1.56
C ASP A 255 3.13 8.21 1.53
N ILE A 256 2.02 8.84 1.17
CA ILE A 256 1.90 10.28 1.01
C ILE A 256 1.34 10.88 2.29
N PRO A 257 1.99 11.93 2.86
CA PRO A 257 1.46 12.62 4.01
C PRO A 257 0.24 13.46 3.63
N PHE A 258 -0.73 13.53 4.55
CA PHE A 258 -1.98 14.25 4.40
C PHE A 258 -2.28 14.95 5.72
N GLN A 259 -2.64 16.23 5.67
CA GLN A 259 -2.96 17.02 6.86
C GLN A 259 -4.19 17.88 6.62
N ILE A 260 -5.07 17.91 7.62
CA ILE A 260 -6.27 18.73 7.64
C ILE A 260 -6.30 19.57 8.91
N SER A 261 -6.72 20.81 8.77
CA SER A 261 -7.11 21.66 9.91
C SER A 261 -8.62 21.78 9.97
N ARG A 262 -9.23 21.46 11.12
CA ARG A 262 -10.67 21.62 11.36
C ARG A 262 -11.03 23.04 11.77
N ILE A 263 -10.04 23.81 12.28
CA ILE A 263 -10.18 25.19 12.73
C ILE A 263 -9.34 26.10 11.84
N ASN A 264 -9.93 27.17 11.38
CA ASN A 264 -9.19 28.19 10.65
C ASN A 264 -8.18 28.89 11.60
N PRO A 265 -6.88 28.87 11.31
CA PRO A 265 -5.87 29.39 12.21
C PRO A 265 -5.96 30.93 12.41
N GLU A 266 -6.54 31.65 11.45
CA GLU A 266 -6.68 33.11 11.48
C GLU A 266 -7.96 33.53 12.22
N THR A 267 -9.11 32.95 11.86
CA THR A 267 -10.41 33.33 12.42
C THR A 267 -10.77 32.61 13.69
N LYS A 268 -10.08 31.50 14.01
CA LYS A 268 -10.39 30.56 15.10
C LYS A 268 -11.78 29.96 15.03
N GLN A 269 -12.40 29.98 13.86
CA GLN A 269 -13.71 29.37 13.61
C GLN A 269 -13.55 28.00 12.94
N PRO A 270 -14.48 27.06 13.18
CA PRO A 270 -14.50 25.80 12.45
C PRO A 270 -14.64 26.04 10.94
N TYR A 271 -13.90 25.29 10.17
CA TYR A 271 -14.11 25.25 8.72
C TYR A 271 -15.45 24.59 8.38
N SER A 272 -16.14 25.13 7.38
CA SER A 272 -17.32 24.49 6.81
C SER A 272 -16.97 23.16 6.13
N ARG A 273 -17.99 22.32 5.90
CA ARG A 273 -17.85 21.07 5.15
C ARG A 273 -17.16 21.27 3.80
N ASP A 274 -17.61 22.27 3.03
CA ASP A 274 -17.07 22.53 1.69
C ASP A 274 -15.61 23.02 1.72
N GLU A 275 -15.21 23.74 2.76
CA GLU A 275 -13.82 24.15 2.97
C GLU A 275 -12.93 22.96 3.30
N LEU A 276 -13.41 22.04 4.13
CA LEU A 276 -12.69 20.80 4.47
C LEU A 276 -12.53 19.89 3.24
N VAL A 277 -13.57 19.76 2.43
CA VAL A 277 -13.51 19.03 1.15
C VAL A 277 -12.50 19.66 0.20
N ARG A 278 -12.47 21.00 0.10
CA ARG A 278 -11.45 21.71 -0.69
C ARG A 278 -10.04 21.48 -0.18
N GLN A 279 -9.83 21.52 1.14
CA GLN A 279 -8.54 21.19 1.75
C GLN A 279 -8.11 19.76 1.38
N ALA A 280 -9.00 18.78 1.54
CA ALA A 280 -8.71 17.38 1.23
C ALA A 280 -8.33 17.19 -0.24
N ARG A 281 -9.09 17.78 -1.18
CA ARG A 281 -8.74 17.73 -2.61
C ARG A 281 -7.38 18.35 -2.90
N GLN A 282 -7.08 19.46 -2.27
CA GLN A 282 -5.80 20.14 -2.42
C GLN A 282 -4.65 19.29 -1.88
N GLN A 283 -4.82 18.67 -0.70
CA GLN A 283 -3.84 17.77 -0.10
C GLN A 283 -3.56 16.54 -0.98
N ILE A 284 -4.60 15.89 -1.50
CA ILE A 284 -4.45 14.75 -2.42
C ILE A 284 -3.70 15.19 -3.69
N ARG A 285 -4.12 16.27 -4.32
CA ARG A 285 -3.50 16.78 -5.56
C ARG A 285 -2.03 17.13 -5.37
N PHE A 286 -1.71 17.87 -4.31
CA PHE A 286 -0.33 18.24 -4.02
C PHE A 286 0.50 17.06 -3.56
N GLY A 287 -0.08 16.17 -2.76
CA GLY A 287 0.58 14.94 -2.33
C GLY A 287 1.03 14.09 -3.53
N ILE A 288 0.15 13.87 -4.51
CA ILE A 288 0.52 13.16 -5.76
C ILE A 288 1.61 13.93 -6.52
N ALA A 289 1.43 15.23 -6.73
CA ALA A 289 2.39 16.05 -7.49
C ALA A 289 3.81 16.10 -6.88
N HIS A 290 3.94 15.82 -5.58
CA HIS A 290 5.21 15.82 -4.85
C HIS A 290 5.60 14.44 -4.32
N SER A 291 4.95 13.38 -4.79
CA SER A 291 5.14 12.00 -4.30
C SER A 291 6.47 11.36 -4.70
N ASP A 292 7.23 11.97 -5.59
CA ASP A 292 8.59 11.57 -5.97
C ASP A 292 9.61 11.73 -4.82
N TYR A 293 9.37 12.68 -3.89
CA TYR A 293 10.18 12.81 -2.68
C TYR A 293 9.57 11.97 -1.54
N PRO A 294 10.26 10.94 -1.04
CA PRO A 294 9.73 10.03 -0.03
C PRO A 294 9.79 10.63 1.39
N TYR A 295 9.03 11.69 1.61
CA TYR A 295 9.06 12.51 2.83
C TYR A 295 8.91 11.68 4.12
N THR A 296 7.97 10.75 4.14
CA THR A 296 7.69 9.92 5.32
C THR A 296 8.87 9.03 5.74
N LEU A 297 9.77 8.73 4.78
CA LEU A 297 10.93 7.86 4.98
C LEU A 297 12.24 8.64 5.18
N THR A 298 12.30 9.91 4.77
CA THR A 298 13.56 10.68 4.71
C THR A 298 13.52 11.97 5.50
N SER A 299 12.34 12.39 6.01
CA SER A 299 12.22 13.63 6.78
C SER A 299 12.97 13.57 8.11
N PRO A 300 13.34 14.71 8.70
CA PRO A 300 13.88 14.78 10.06
C PRO A 300 12.93 14.17 11.12
N HIS A 301 11.65 14.05 10.80
CA HIS A 301 10.58 13.52 11.66
C HIS A 301 10.13 12.09 11.26
N THR A 302 11.00 11.30 10.65
CA THR A 302 10.69 9.93 10.20
C THR A 302 10.08 9.06 11.30
N ASP A 303 10.56 9.17 12.53
CA ASP A 303 10.01 8.43 13.68
C ASP A 303 8.52 8.72 13.89
N ARG A 304 8.08 9.97 13.68
CA ARG A 304 6.66 10.35 13.76
C ARG A 304 5.84 9.64 12.69
N TRP A 305 6.32 9.65 11.44
CA TRP A 305 5.63 9.08 10.29
C TRP A 305 5.59 7.55 10.30
N ASN A 306 6.61 6.90 10.83
CA ASN A 306 6.61 5.45 11.03
C ASN A 306 5.48 4.96 11.95
N TYR A 307 4.91 5.85 12.76
CA TYR A 307 3.80 5.57 13.66
C TYR A 307 2.50 6.30 13.28
N ALA A 308 2.45 6.94 12.13
CA ALA A 308 1.23 7.57 11.62
C ALA A 308 0.15 6.53 11.30
N VAL A 309 -1.10 6.96 11.31
CA VAL A 309 -2.19 6.18 10.71
C VAL A 309 -1.96 6.12 9.21
N ASN A 310 -2.09 4.95 8.62
CA ASN A 310 -2.02 4.77 7.19
C ASN A 310 -3.38 4.35 6.63
N VAL A 311 -3.89 5.10 5.66
CA VAL A 311 -5.14 4.81 4.95
C VAL A 311 -4.78 4.09 3.65
N ILE A 312 -5.31 2.89 3.46
CA ILE A 312 -4.96 2.01 2.35
C ILE A 312 -6.24 1.60 1.62
N ARG A 313 -6.29 1.81 0.32
CA ARG A 313 -7.36 1.32 -0.52
C ARG A 313 -7.02 -0.08 -1.03
N ASN A 314 -7.89 -1.04 -0.74
CA ASN A 314 -7.77 -2.42 -1.20
C ASN A 314 -8.99 -2.80 -2.03
N MET A 315 -8.77 -3.11 -3.30
CA MET A 315 -9.79 -3.77 -4.10
C MET A 315 -9.86 -5.24 -3.67
N ASN A 316 -11.07 -5.82 -3.63
CA ASN A 316 -11.19 -7.24 -3.35
C ASN A 316 -10.69 -8.06 -4.55
N PRO A 317 -9.59 -8.82 -4.39
CA PRO A 317 -9.05 -9.60 -5.50
C PRO A 317 -9.96 -10.73 -5.96
N ASP A 318 -10.85 -11.26 -5.11
CA ASP A 318 -11.75 -12.38 -5.45
C ASP A 318 -12.69 -12.00 -6.59
N GLU A 319 -13.09 -10.75 -6.68
CA GLU A 319 -13.95 -10.25 -7.73
C GLU A 319 -13.28 -10.28 -9.11
N PHE A 320 -12.04 -9.85 -9.21
CA PHE A 320 -11.25 -9.91 -10.45
C PHE A 320 -10.94 -11.35 -10.86
N LEU A 321 -10.69 -12.22 -9.89
CA LEU A 321 -10.25 -13.59 -10.12
C LEU A 321 -11.41 -14.57 -10.37
N SER A 322 -12.61 -14.26 -9.89
CA SER A 322 -13.80 -15.14 -10.03
C SER A 322 -14.36 -15.17 -11.47
N THR A 323 -14.15 -14.11 -12.25
CA THR A 323 -14.65 -13.98 -13.63
C THR A 323 -13.69 -14.50 -14.70
N ALA A 324 -12.51 -14.97 -14.29
CA ALA A 324 -11.48 -15.40 -15.21
C ALA A 324 -11.76 -16.80 -15.80
N VAL A 325 -11.23 -17.06 -17.00
CA VAL A 325 -11.26 -18.41 -17.65
C VAL A 325 -10.56 -19.49 -16.79
N LEU A 326 -9.69 -19.06 -15.89
CA LEU A 326 -9.10 -19.89 -14.84
C LEU A 326 -9.69 -19.42 -13.50
N PRO A 327 -10.84 -19.97 -13.07
CA PRO A 327 -11.46 -19.54 -11.81
C PRO A 327 -10.48 -19.72 -10.65
N THR A 328 -10.05 -18.60 -10.09
CA THR A 328 -9.06 -18.59 -9.02
C THR A 328 -9.74 -18.15 -7.73
N THR A 329 -9.73 -19.01 -6.73
CA THR A 329 -10.22 -18.65 -5.39
C THR A 329 -9.03 -18.34 -4.49
N LEU A 330 -8.94 -17.11 -3.99
CA LEU A 330 -7.94 -16.79 -2.98
C LEU A 330 -8.34 -17.42 -1.64
N LEU A 331 -7.38 -18.10 -1.03
CA LEU A 331 -7.59 -18.67 0.29
C LEU A 331 -7.26 -17.64 1.37
N PRO A 332 -7.95 -17.69 2.52
CA PRO A 332 -7.67 -16.77 3.61
C PRO A 332 -6.18 -16.74 3.94
N MET A 333 -5.63 -15.53 3.98
CA MET A 333 -4.26 -15.36 4.44
C MET A 333 -4.14 -15.79 5.90
N PRO A 334 -2.98 -16.36 6.31
CA PRO A 334 -2.75 -16.66 7.71
C PRO A 334 -3.02 -15.42 8.55
N LYS A 335 -3.77 -15.54 9.63
CA LYS A 335 -4.05 -14.42 10.54
C LYS A 335 -2.72 -13.74 10.89
N GLN A 336 -2.58 -12.51 10.45
CA GLN A 336 -1.41 -11.70 10.76
C GLN A 336 -1.35 -11.50 12.27
N ARG A 337 -0.30 -12.01 12.90
CA ARG A 337 -0.13 -11.95 14.36
C ARG A 337 0.61 -10.70 14.82
N ILE A 338 1.15 -9.96 13.87
CA ILE A 338 2.05 -8.84 14.10
C ILE A 338 1.53 -7.62 13.35
N ALA A 339 1.34 -6.51 14.05
CA ALA A 339 1.08 -5.22 13.43
C ALA A 339 2.42 -4.63 12.98
N TYR A 340 2.45 -4.14 11.74
CA TYR A 340 3.62 -3.44 11.18
C TYR A 340 3.51 -1.93 11.35
N ALA A 341 2.30 -1.42 11.47
CA ALA A 341 1.99 -0.04 11.77
C ALA A 341 1.24 0.05 13.10
N MET A 342 1.17 1.24 13.67
CA MET A 342 0.36 1.48 14.87
C MET A 342 -1.13 1.33 14.58
N LEU A 343 -1.56 1.80 13.42
CA LEU A 343 -2.92 1.70 12.93
C LEU A 343 -2.93 1.83 11.40
N ASP A 344 -3.32 0.75 10.72
CA ASP A 344 -3.68 0.77 9.31
C ASP A 344 -5.20 0.75 9.20
N ILE A 345 -5.76 1.58 8.33
CA ILE A 345 -7.19 1.60 7.99
C ILE A 345 -7.30 1.21 6.52
N GLU A 346 -7.80 0.01 6.27
CA GLU A 346 -7.97 -0.52 4.94
C GLU A 346 -9.41 -0.28 4.47
N ILE A 347 -9.57 0.43 3.35
CA ILE A 347 -10.83 0.62 2.64
C ILE A 347 -11.03 -0.60 1.75
N ILE A 348 -12.00 -1.44 2.07
CA ILE A 348 -12.33 -2.61 1.26
C ILE A 348 -13.43 -2.25 0.27
N GLU A 349 -13.10 -2.30 -1.01
CA GLU A 349 -14.02 -2.03 -2.11
C GLU A 349 -14.43 -3.31 -2.83
N MET A 350 -15.69 -3.35 -3.24
CA MET A 350 -16.29 -4.34 -4.13
C MET A 350 -16.92 -3.62 -5.34
N GLN A 351 -17.43 -4.40 -6.32
CA GLN A 351 -18.25 -3.82 -7.41
C GLN A 351 -19.42 -3.04 -6.81
N GLY A 352 -19.40 -1.74 -7.01
CA GLY A 352 -20.45 -0.85 -6.52
C GLY A 352 -20.00 0.10 -5.41
N GLY A 353 -18.78 -0.02 -4.90
CA GLY A 353 -18.20 0.92 -3.96
C GLY A 353 -17.66 0.31 -2.67
N VAL A 354 -17.57 1.11 -1.61
CA VAL A 354 -17.00 0.67 -0.34
C VAL A 354 -17.92 -0.32 0.39
N GLU A 355 -17.35 -1.42 0.87
CA GLU A 355 -18.05 -2.42 1.66
C GLU A 355 -17.80 -2.24 3.15
N GLU A 356 -16.52 -2.14 3.54
CA GLU A 356 -16.11 -2.01 4.93
C GLU A 356 -14.82 -1.23 5.11
N LEU A 357 -14.61 -0.72 6.33
CA LEU A 357 -13.30 -0.31 6.80
C LEU A 357 -12.75 -1.34 7.76
N LEU A 358 -11.52 -1.77 7.51
CA LEU A 358 -10.78 -2.69 8.35
C LEU A 358 -9.70 -1.93 9.12
N PHE A 359 -9.85 -1.84 10.43
CA PHE A 359 -8.86 -1.22 11.33
C PHE A 359 -7.91 -2.31 11.84
N ARG A 360 -6.66 -2.28 11.42
CA ARG A 360 -5.59 -3.14 11.95
C ARG A 360 -4.71 -2.31 12.88
N TYR A 361 -4.74 -2.60 14.15
CA TYR A 361 -4.07 -1.78 15.14
C TYR A 361 -3.16 -2.58 16.07
N SER A 362 -2.20 -1.91 16.67
CA SER A 362 -1.37 -2.47 17.73
C SER A 362 -2.16 -2.65 19.01
N ALA A 363 -2.62 -3.87 19.32
CA ALA A 363 -3.27 -4.19 20.58
C ALA A 363 -2.33 -4.11 21.79
N THR A 364 -1.04 -3.86 21.57
CA THR A 364 -0.08 -3.52 22.63
C THR A 364 -0.30 -2.10 23.15
N HIS A 365 -0.68 -1.16 22.26
CA HIS A 365 -0.80 0.26 22.53
C HIS A 365 -2.25 0.72 22.69
N TYR A 366 -3.18 0.08 21.99
CA TYR A 366 -4.59 0.43 21.99
C TYR A 366 -5.45 -0.67 22.61
N LYS A 367 -6.47 -0.27 23.34
CA LYS A 367 -7.56 -1.14 23.78
C LYS A 367 -8.60 -1.26 22.68
N GLN A 368 -9.32 -2.36 22.66
CA GLN A 368 -10.39 -2.58 21.68
C GLN A 368 -11.49 -1.51 21.80
N GLU A 369 -11.88 -1.14 23.01
CA GLU A 369 -12.90 -0.13 23.27
C GLU A 369 -12.50 1.25 22.75
N SER A 370 -11.22 1.60 22.84
CA SER A 370 -10.68 2.86 22.30
C SER A 370 -10.73 2.87 20.78
N MET A 371 -10.42 1.74 20.14
CA MET A 371 -10.52 1.62 18.69
C MET A 371 -11.96 1.59 18.20
N GLN A 372 -12.89 0.98 18.95
CA GLN A 372 -14.31 1.04 18.63
C GLN A 372 -14.84 2.48 18.68
N ARG A 373 -14.46 3.26 19.71
CA ARG A 373 -14.81 4.69 19.78
C ARG A 373 -14.21 5.47 18.61
N PHE A 374 -12.96 5.23 18.28
CA PHE A 374 -12.29 5.88 17.16
C PHE A 374 -12.96 5.55 15.81
N ALA A 375 -13.28 4.27 15.55
CA ALA A 375 -14.00 3.85 14.34
C ALA A 375 -15.40 4.51 14.26
N ALA A 376 -16.13 4.57 15.40
CA ALA A 376 -17.42 5.26 15.44
C ALA A 376 -17.30 6.76 15.10
N MET A 377 -16.23 7.44 15.54
CA MET A 377 -15.96 8.83 15.15
C MET A 377 -15.68 8.97 13.67
N VAL A 378 -14.88 8.08 13.08
CA VAL A 378 -14.62 8.06 11.62
C VAL A 378 -15.94 7.93 10.85
N LYS A 379 -16.82 7.02 11.28
CA LYS A 379 -18.15 6.83 10.67
C LYS A 379 -19.06 8.04 10.85
N GLN A 380 -19.01 8.67 12.01
CA GLN A 380 -19.78 9.89 12.28
C GLN A 380 -19.36 11.03 11.34
N TYR A 381 -18.06 11.20 11.08
CA TYR A 381 -17.59 12.17 10.10
C TYR A 381 -17.98 11.81 8.68
N ALA A 382 -17.98 10.52 8.30
CA ALA A 382 -18.51 10.10 7.02
C ALA A 382 -20.00 10.48 6.85
N LEU A 383 -20.84 10.17 7.85
CA LEU A 383 -22.26 10.56 7.87
C LEU A 383 -22.45 12.08 7.81
N TRP A 384 -21.64 12.83 8.57
CA TRP A 384 -21.71 14.30 8.55
C TRP A 384 -21.33 14.89 7.19
N LEU A 385 -20.32 14.35 6.52
CA LEU A 385 -19.94 14.76 5.17
C LEU A 385 -21.06 14.46 4.15
N LEU A 386 -21.81 13.38 4.33
CA LEU A 386 -22.90 12.96 3.46
C LEU A 386 -24.20 13.70 3.76
N SER A 387 -24.37 14.32 4.93
CA SER A 387 -25.58 15.09 5.26
C SER A 387 -25.66 16.33 4.36
N LYS A 388 -26.90 16.60 3.86
CA LYS A 388 -27.20 17.76 2.98
C LYS A 388 -27.13 19.08 3.74
#